data_d1ae4ea10633229b9b27c0d80da83fa4
#
_entry.id   d1ae4ea10633229b9b27c0d80da83fa4
#
_cell.length_a   1.000
_cell.length_b   1.000
_cell.length_c   1.000
_cell.angle_alpha   90.00
_cell.angle_beta   90.00
_cell.angle_gamma   90.00
#
_symmetry.space_group_name_H-M   'P 1'
#
loop_
_entity.id
_entity.type
_entity.pdbx_description
1 polymer ?
#
loop_
_entity_poly.entity_id
_entity_poly.type
_entity_poly.pdbx_seq_one_letter_code
_entity_poly.pdbx_strand_id
1 'polypeptide(L)'
;MSKIALLTQDTIDKIAAGEVVERPSSVVKELVENAIDAKATAITIEIKEGGISFIRISDNGCGIDKSEVPLAFLRHSTSKIRSVEDLLCVSSLGFRGEALSSIAAVARVELITKTPDSLTGVRYQIEGSKEIAFEEIGAPDGTTFLVKDLFYNTPARKKFL
;
A
#
# COMPACT_ATOMS: atom_id res chain seq x y z
N MET A 1 24.63 14.73 -24.24
CA MET A 1 24.36 14.49 -23.35
C MET A 1 23.17 14.01 -23.07
N SER A 2 22.97 13.35 -22.50
CA SER A 2 21.93 12.70 -22.51
C SER A 2 21.06 12.91 -21.46
N LYS A 3 20.58 14.02 -21.34
CA LYS A 3 19.64 14.35 -20.37
C LYS A 3 18.34 13.75 -20.64
N ILE A 4 18.15 13.30 -21.85
CA ILE A 4 16.91 12.69 -22.19
C ILE A 4 17.01 11.22 -22.07
N ALA A 5 18.00 10.76 -21.41
CA ALA A 5 18.21 9.35 -21.24
C ALA A 5 17.04 8.69 -20.58
N LEU A 6 16.93 7.41 -20.78
CA LEU A 6 15.85 6.63 -20.20
C LEU A 6 15.85 6.75 -18.70
N LEU A 7 14.68 6.95 -18.15
CA LEU A 7 14.50 6.93 -16.71
C LEU A 7 14.37 5.48 -16.27
N THR A 8 14.90 5.18 -15.09
CA THR A 8 14.71 3.85 -14.52
C THR A 8 13.26 3.73 -14.07
N GLN A 9 12.77 2.51 -13.95
CA GLN A 9 11.43 2.29 -13.44
C GLN A 9 11.27 2.88 -12.04
N ASP A 10 12.32 2.77 -11.23
CA ASP A 10 12.31 3.33 -9.90
C ASP A 10 12.09 4.85 -9.93
N THR A 11 12.77 5.54 -10.82
CA THR A 11 12.61 7.00 -10.96
C THR A 11 11.21 7.36 -11.43
N ILE A 12 10.70 6.62 -12.39
CA ILE A 12 9.34 6.84 -12.88
C ILE A 12 8.33 6.66 -11.76
N ASP A 13 8.49 5.63 -10.95
CA ASP A 13 7.60 5.37 -9.83
C ASP A 13 7.64 6.48 -8.80
N LYS A 14 8.82 7.02 -8.53
CA LYS A 14 8.95 8.13 -7.58
C LYS A 14 8.29 9.39 -8.08
N ILE A 15 8.40 9.66 -9.38
CA ILE A 15 7.76 10.82 -9.99
C ILE A 15 6.25 10.68 -9.91
N ALA A 16 5.73 9.51 -10.26
CA ALA A 16 4.29 9.26 -10.20
C ALA A 16 3.78 9.32 -8.77
N ALA A 17 4.57 8.81 -7.81
CA ALA A 17 4.20 8.86 -6.41
C ALA A 17 4.07 10.30 -5.93
N GLY A 18 4.91 11.19 -6.46
CA GLY A 18 4.85 12.60 -6.11
C GLY A 18 3.54 13.26 -6.50
N GLU A 19 2.84 12.72 -7.47
CA GLU A 19 1.55 13.23 -7.87
C GLU A 19 0.42 12.67 -7.03
N VAL A 20 0.57 11.45 -6.51
CA VAL A 20 -0.46 10.77 -5.74
C VAL A 20 -0.25 10.97 -4.25
N VAL A 21 0.99 10.91 -3.80
CA VAL A 21 1.33 11.00 -2.38
C VAL A 21 2.10 12.29 -2.15
N GLU A 22 1.38 13.36 -1.87
CA GLU A 22 2.02 14.66 -1.63
C GLU A 22 2.44 14.85 -0.19
N ARG A 23 1.72 14.25 0.73
CA ARG A 23 1.97 14.43 2.16
C ARG A 23 1.42 13.23 2.93
N PRO A 24 1.78 13.10 4.20
CA PRO A 24 1.30 11.97 5.00
C PRO A 24 -0.22 11.85 5.06
N SER A 25 -0.93 12.97 5.06
CA SER A 25 -2.40 12.92 5.09
C SER A 25 -2.97 12.23 3.86
N SER A 26 -2.30 12.31 2.73
CA SER A 26 -2.73 11.61 1.51
C SER A 26 -2.66 10.09 1.71
N VAL A 27 -1.62 9.63 2.39
CA VAL A 27 -1.47 8.20 2.69
C VAL A 27 -2.58 7.74 3.60
N VAL A 28 -2.84 8.47 4.68
CA VAL A 28 -3.89 8.11 5.63
C VAL A 28 -5.23 8.06 4.92
N LYS A 29 -5.53 9.06 4.11
CA LYS A 29 -6.78 9.11 3.38
C LYS A 29 -6.97 7.88 2.50
N GLU A 30 -5.96 7.53 1.73
CA GLU A 30 -6.07 6.39 0.83
C GLU A 30 -6.24 5.07 1.58
N LEU A 31 -5.50 4.88 2.65
CA LEU A 31 -5.61 3.64 3.41
C LEU A 31 -6.93 3.53 4.17
N VAL A 32 -7.46 4.65 4.66
CA VAL A 32 -8.76 4.67 5.30
C VAL A 32 -9.87 4.38 4.27
N GLU A 33 -9.75 4.95 3.09
CA GLU A 33 -10.72 4.67 2.03
C GLU A 33 -10.71 3.19 1.64
N ASN A 34 -9.52 2.59 1.60
CA ASN A 34 -9.43 1.16 1.33
C ASN A 34 -10.12 0.34 2.41
N ALA A 35 -9.98 0.74 3.67
CA ALA A 35 -10.63 0.04 4.77
C ALA A 35 -12.16 0.17 4.67
N ILE A 36 -12.64 1.33 4.30
CA ILE A 36 -14.08 1.55 4.11
C ILE A 36 -14.58 0.67 2.95
N ASP A 37 -13.83 0.64 1.85
CA ASP A 37 -14.20 -0.18 0.71
C ASP A 37 -14.21 -1.67 1.06
N ALA A 38 -13.38 -2.07 2.01
CA ALA A 38 -13.33 -3.44 2.49
C ALA A 38 -14.41 -3.72 3.53
N LYS A 39 -15.33 -2.78 3.72
CA LYS A 39 -16.47 -2.90 4.61
C LYS A 39 -16.09 -3.06 6.06
N ALA A 40 -15.02 -2.41 6.47
CA ALA A 40 -14.62 -2.42 7.86
C ALA A 40 -15.64 -1.71 8.74
N THR A 41 -15.86 -2.23 9.92
CA THR A 41 -16.72 -1.59 10.90
C THR A 41 -15.90 -0.93 12.00
N ALA A 42 -14.60 -1.20 12.03
CA ALA A 42 -13.69 -0.58 12.99
C ALA A 42 -12.37 -0.32 12.31
N ILE A 43 -11.85 0.88 12.46
CA ILE A 43 -10.58 1.29 11.89
C ILE A 43 -9.76 1.96 12.98
N THR A 44 -8.54 1.50 13.18
CA THR A 44 -7.62 2.09 14.15
C THR A 44 -6.50 2.79 13.41
N ILE A 45 -6.20 4.02 13.77
CA ILE A 45 -5.16 4.82 13.13
C ILE A 45 -4.15 5.23 14.18
N GLU A 46 -2.88 4.98 13.91
CA GLU A 46 -1.79 5.39 14.78
C GLU A 46 -0.76 6.12 13.94
N ILE A 47 -0.33 7.29 14.39
CA ILE A 47 0.57 8.14 13.64
C ILE A 47 1.65 8.67 14.56
N LYS A 48 2.89 8.67 14.09
CA LYS A 48 4.02 9.24 14.84
C LYS A 48 4.74 10.25 13.98
N GLU A 49 5.18 11.32 14.58
CA GLU A 49 5.93 12.39 13.92
C GLU A 49 5.22 12.92 12.68
N GLY A 50 3.94 13.23 12.83
CA GLY A 50 3.14 13.77 11.73
C GLY A 50 2.95 12.82 10.56
N GLY A 51 3.25 11.53 10.78
CA GLY A 51 3.12 10.53 9.72
C GLY A 51 4.37 10.31 8.90
N ILE A 52 5.45 11.03 9.19
CA ILE A 52 6.69 10.84 8.45
C ILE A 52 7.39 9.54 8.87
N SER A 53 7.48 9.28 10.15
CA SER A 53 8.19 8.09 10.62
C SER A 53 7.30 6.87 10.69
N PHE A 54 5.99 7.06 10.94
CA PHE A 54 5.13 5.90 11.18
C PHE A 54 3.65 6.25 10.98
N ILE A 55 2.99 5.41 10.19
CA ILE A 55 1.53 5.42 10.05
C ILE A 55 1.09 3.97 10.13
N ARG A 56 0.15 3.69 11.03
CA ARG A 56 -0.43 2.35 11.12
C ARG A 56 -1.94 2.47 11.00
N ILE A 57 -2.51 1.74 10.06
CA ILE A 57 -3.95 1.71 9.86
C ILE A 57 -4.40 0.26 9.86
N SER A 58 -5.20 -0.09 10.86
CA SER A 58 -5.68 -1.44 11.06
C SER A 58 -7.18 -1.45 10.96
N ASP A 59 -7.73 -2.42 10.22
CA ASP A 59 -9.17 -2.54 10.07
C ASP A 59 -9.61 -3.99 10.22
N ASN A 60 -10.91 -4.17 10.43
CA ASN A 60 -11.52 -5.48 10.53
C ASN A 60 -12.37 -5.79 9.30
N GLY A 61 -12.00 -5.26 8.16
CA GLY A 61 -12.71 -5.52 6.91
C GLY A 61 -12.45 -6.92 6.38
N CYS A 62 -12.74 -7.12 5.11
CA CYS A 62 -12.70 -8.46 4.52
C CYS A 62 -11.29 -8.98 4.23
N GLY A 63 -10.27 -8.16 4.41
CA GLY A 63 -8.90 -8.59 4.14
C GLY A 63 -8.60 -8.68 2.65
N ILE A 64 -7.37 -9.10 2.35
CA ILE A 64 -6.92 -9.28 0.98
C ILE A 64 -6.45 -10.72 0.85
N ASP A 65 -6.92 -11.42 -0.18
CA ASP A 65 -6.50 -12.79 -0.41
C ASP A 65 -4.99 -12.81 -0.67
N LYS A 66 -4.31 -13.82 -0.13
CA LYS A 66 -2.85 -13.86 -0.22
C LYS A 66 -2.35 -13.85 -1.66
N SER A 67 -3.10 -14.44 -2.57
CA SER A 67 -2.70 -14.46 -3.98
C SER A 67 -2.76 -13.07 -4.62
N GLU A 68 -3.52 -12.16 -4.03
CA GLU A 68 -3.69 -10.82 -4.56
C GLU A 68 -2.78 -9.78 -3.89
N VAL A 69 -2.14 -10.14 -2.79
CA VAL A 69 -1.33 -9.19 -2.03
C VAL A 69 -0.22 -8.55 -2.87
N PRO A 70 0.63 -9.33 -3.55
CA PRO A 70 1.66 -8.68 -4.37
C PRO A 70 1.07 -7.85 -5.50
N LEU A 71 -0.07 -8.27 -6.06
CA LEU A 71 -0.71 -7.55 -7.15
C LEU A 71 -1.21 -6.18 -6.73
N ALA A 72 -1.60 -6.05 -5.45
CA ALA A 72 -2.12 -4.78 -4.94
C ALA A 72 -1.08 -3.67 -5.00
N PHE A 73 0.21 -4.02 -5.03
CA PHE A 73 1.29 -3.04 -5.07
C PHE A 73 1.89 -2.84 -6.46
N LEU A 74 1.34 -3.50 -7.46
CA LEU A 74 1.84 -3.33 -8.83
C LEU A 74 1.11 -2.17 -9.49
N ARG A 75 1.86 -1.36 -10.22
CA ARG A 75 1.27 -0.30 -11.01
C ARG A 75 0.55 -0.93 -12.20
N HIS A 76 -0.59 -0.40 -12.55
CA HIS A 76 -1.41 -0.90 -13.67
C HIS A 76 -1.90 -2.33 -13.44
N SER A 77 -2.17 -2.67 -12.18
CA SER A 77 -2.68 -3.99 -11.85
C SER A 77 -4.19 -4.11 -12.03
N THR A 78 -4.86 -3.02 -12.36
CA THR A 78 -6.31 -2.94 -12.42
C THR A 78 -6.94 -4.01 -13.30
N SER A 79 -6.33 -4.28 -14.46
CA SER A 79 -6.91 -5.25 -15.37
C SER A 79 -6.88 -6.66 -14.78
N LYS A 80 -5.83 -7.00 -14.05
CA LYS A 80 -5.75 -8.32 -13.44
C LYS A 80 -6.73 -8.47 -12.29
N ILE A 81 -6.85 -7.45 -11.48
CA ILE A 81 -7.78 -7.49 -10.38
C ILE A 81 -9.20 -7.52 -10.87
N ARG A 82 -9.46 -6.85 -11.98
CA ARG A 82 -10.79 -6.84 -12.55
C ARG A 82 -11.26 -8.21 -13.00
N SER A 83 -10.33 -9.09 -13.36
CA SER A 83 -10.70 -10.44 -13.78
C SER A 83 -11.19 -11.28 -12.59
N VAL A 84 -10.96 -10.82 -11.38
CA VAL A 84 -11.45 -11.48 -10.17
C VAL A 84 -12.44 -10.58 -9.45
N GLU A 85 -13.18 -9.81 -10.21
CA GLU A 85 -14.09 -8.85 -9.66
C GLU A 85 -15.23 -9.48 -8.86
N ASP A 86 -15.39 -10.77 -8.95
CA ASP A 86 -16.37 -11.45 -8.13
C ASP A 86 -15.99 -11.36 -6.66
N LEU A 87 -14.73 -11.03 -6.39
CA LEU A 87 -14.27 -10.81 -5.04
C LEU A 87 -14.37 -9.34 -4.75
N LEU A 88 -15.46 -8.93 -4.14
CA LEU A 88 -15.76 -7.53 -3.93
C LEU A 88 -14.62 -6.72 -3.34
N CYS A 89 -13.95 -7.29 -2.36
CA CYS A 89 -12.89 -6.54 -1.68
C CYS A 89 -11.68 -6.30 -2.57
N VAL A 90 -11.37 -7.28 -3.38
CA VAL A 90 -10.23 -7.16 -4.29
C VAL A 90 -10.51 -6.14 -5.38
N SER A 91 -11.75 -6.11 -5.90
CA SER A 91 -12.09 -5.13 -6.91
C SER A 91 -11.97 -3.70 -6.39
N SER A 92 -12.35 -3.47 -5.14
CA SER A 92 -12.23 -2.16 -4.55
C SER A 92 -10.77 -1.72 -4.53
N LEU A 93 -9.88 -2.61 -4.11
CA LEU A 93 -8.46 -2.32 -4.09
C LEU A 93 -7.92 -2.12 -5.49
N GLY A 94 -8.47 -2.80 -6.48
CA GLY A 94 -8.05 -2.66 -7.85
C GLY A 94 -8.20 -1.25 -8.37
N PHE A 95 -9.25 -0.57 -7.97
CA PHE A 95 -9.44 0.81 -8.37
C PHE A 95 -8.42 1.74 -7.73
N ARG A 96 -7.85 1.35 -6.61
CA ARG A 96 -6.89 2.18 -5.91
C ARG A 96 -5.48 1.63 -6.00
N GLY A 97 -5.26 0.71 -6.94
CA GLY A 97 -3.99 0.02 -7.05
C GLY A 97 -2.81 0.94 -7.23
N GLU A 98 -2.99 2.06 -7.94
CA GLU A 98 -1.88 2.98 -8.16
C GLU A 98 -1.50 3.74 -6.90
N ALA A 99 -2.43 3.97 -6.01
CA ALA A 99 -2.12 4.64 -4.76
C ALA A 99 -1.19 3.76 -3.91
N LEU A 100 -1.48 2.47 -3.81
CA LEU A 100 -0.64 1.56 -3.04
C LEU A 100 0.75 1.44 -3.64
N SER A 101 0.86 1.31 -4.95
CA SER A 101 2.16 1.23 -5.59
C SER A 101 2.95 2.52 -5.40
N SER A 102 2.27 3.66 -5.39
CA SER A 102 2.91 4.95 -5.18
C SER A 102 3.43 5.08 -3.75
N ILE A 103 2.67 4.64 -2.78
CA ILE A 103 3.09 4.67 -1.38
C ILE A 103 4.33 3.77 -1.21
N ALA A 104 4.28 2.57 -1.78
CA ALA A 104 5.38 1.62 -1.67
C ALA A 104 6.65 2.14 -2.34
N ALA A 105 6.53 3.01 -3.33
CA ALA A 105 7.68 3.56 -4.01
C ALA A 105 8.47 4.53 -3.14
N VAL A 106 7.82 5.18 -2.18
CA VAL A 106 8.45 6.24 -1.39
C VAL A 106 8.48 5.95 0.12
N ALA A 107 8.17 4.74 0.52
CA ALA A 107 8.11 4.38 1.94
C ALA A 107 8.50 2.92 2.14
N ARG A 108 8.63 2.54 3.40
CA ARG A 108 8.80 1.14 3.80
C ARG A 108 7.43 0.67 4.27
N VAL A 109 6.85 -0.27 3.56
CA VAL A 109 5.48 -0.70 3.82
C VAL A 109 5.44 -2.14 4.28
N GLU A 110 4.64 -2.40 5.30
CA GLU A 110 4.36 -3.74 5.74
C GLU A 110 2.85 -3.92 5.73
N LEU A 111 2.39 -5.02 5.17
CA LEU A 111 0.98 -5.33 5.08
C LEU A 111 0.74 -6.67 5.76
N ILE A 112 -0.17 -6.69 6.71
CA ILE A 112 -0.60 -7.92 7.36
C ILE A 112 -2.09 -8.05 7.09
N THR A 113 -2.49 -9.15 6.49
CA THR A 113 -3.89 -9.29 6.09
C THR A 113 -4.33 -10.76 6.14
N LYS A 114 -5.61 -10.96 6.38
CA LYS A 114 -6.23 -12.28 6.36
C LYS A 114 -7.67 -12.12 5.97
N THR A 115 -8.14 -13.01 5.10
CA THR A 115 -9.57 -13.08 4.77
C THR A 115 -10.26 -14.08 5.71
N PRO A 116 -11.56 -13.91 5.93
CA PRO A 116 -12.29 -14.81 6.85
C PRO A 116 -12.27 -16.28 6.46
N ASP A 117 -12.16 -16.57 5.16
CA ASP A 117 -12.17 -17.94 4.68
C ASP A 117 -10.79 -18.59 4.63
N SER A 118 -9.76 -17.88 5.06
CA SER A 118 -8.41 -18.45 5.12
C SER A 118 -8.05 -18.77 6.56
N LEU A 119 -7.30 -19.85 6.76
CA LEU A 119 -6.86 -20.23 8.10
C LEU A 119 -5.72 -19.34 8.60
N THR A 120 -4.89 -18.88 7.68
CA THR A 120 -3.75 -18.03 8.02
C THR A 120 -3.79 -16.77 7.20
N GLY A 121 -3.08 -15.74 7.67
CA GLY A 121 -2.88 -14.53 6.92
C GLY A 121 -1.47 -14.50 6.34
N VAL A 122 -1.10 -13.35 5.83
CA VAL A 122 0.24 -13.13 5.29
C VAL A 122 0.81 -11.83 5.82
N ARG A 123 2.12 -11.78 5.86
CA ARG A 123 2.88 -10.58 6.15
C ARG A 123 3.72 -10.30 4.93
N TYR A 124 3.53 -9.14 4.35
CA TYR A 124 4.19 -8.73 3.13
C TYR A 124 4.94 -7.43 3.38
N GLN A 125 6.23 -7.40 3.03
CA GLN A 125 7.02 -6.19 3.18
C GLN A 125 7.53 -5.75 1.83
N ILE A 126 7.40 -4.47 1.54
CA ILE A 126 7.86 -3.87 0.31
C ILE A 126 8.48 -2.51 0.65
N GLU A 127 9.63 -2.23 0.09
CA GLU A 127 10.36 -0.98 0.36
C GLU A 127 10.90 -0.43 -0.94
N GLY A 128 10.54 0.82 -1.26
CA GLY A 128 10.96 1.43 -2.51
C GLY A 128 10.60 0.58 -3.71
N SER A 129 9.41 0.01 -3.70
CA SER A 129 8.86 -0.85 -4.74
C SER A 129 9.53 -2.22 -4.86
N LYS A 130 10.37 -2.59 -3.88
CA LYS A 130 11.01 -3.91 -3.90
C LYS A 130 10.44 -4.79 -2.81
N GLU A 131 9.98 -5.97 -3.19
CA GLU A 131 9.48 -6.94 -2.23
C GLU A 131 10.61 -7.43 -1.35
N ILE A 132 10.42 -7.32 -0.03
CA ILE A 132 11.42 -7.72 0.95
C ILE A 132 11.06 -9.06 1.57
N ALA A 133 9.78 -9.29 1.85
CA ALA A 133 9.33 -10.51 2.49
C ALA A 133 7.89 -10.80 2.13
N PHE A 134 7.54 -12.07 2.07
CA PHE A 134 6.17 -12.51 1.83
C PHE A 134 6.04 -13.86 2.53
N GLU A 135 5.38 -13.87 3.68
CA GLU A 135 5.30 -15.09 4.49
C GLU A 135 3.93 -15.28 5.10
N GLU A 136 3.57 -16.52 5.35
CA GLU A 136 2.32 -16.83 6.04
C GLU A 136 2.51 -16.66 7.53
N ILE A 137 1.54 -16.05 8.19
CA ILE A 137 1.56 -15.85 9.63
C ILE A 137 0.16 -16.01 10.18
N GLY A 138 0.05 -16.19 11.49
CA GLY A 138 -1.24 -16.06 12.16
C GLY A 138 -1.61 -14.60 12.22
N ALA A 139 -2.86 -14.27 11.90
CA ALA A 139 -3.33 -12.90 11.90
C ALA A 139 -4.84 -12.89 12.11
N PRO A 140 -5.40 -11.80 12.64
CA PRO A 140 -6.85 -11.66 12.70
C PRO A 140 -7.41 -11.31 11.32
N ASP A 141 -8.71 -11.51 11.14
CA ASP A 141 -9.38 -11.09 9.92
C ASP A 141 -9.24 -9.58 9.75
N GLY A 142 -9.01 -9.15 8.52
CA GLY A 142 -8.85 -7.74 8.22
C GLY A 142 -7.49 -7.41 7.67
N THR A 143 -7.13 -6.15 7.72
CA THR A 143 -5.90 -5.65 7.12
C THR A 143 -5.23 -4.63 8.02
N THR A 144 -3.92 -4.73 8.15
CA THR A 144 -3.10 -3.72 8.82
C THR A 144 -2.02 -3.26 7.86
N PHE A 145 -1.98 -1.96 7.61
CA PHE A 145 -0.90 -1.34 6.86
C PHE A 145 0.00 -0.60 7.83
N LEU A 146 1.31 -0.81 7.67
CA LEU A 146 2.32 -0.06 8.41
C LEU A 146 3.15 0.65 7.36
N VAL A 147 3.14 1.97 7.39
CA VAL A 147 3.91 2.79 6.46
C VAL A 147 4.95 3.52 7.27
N LYS A 148 6.22 3.22 7.00
CA LYS A 148 7.33 3.74 7.79
C LYS A 148 8.25 4.55 6.91
N ASP A 149 8.91 5.52 7.51
CA ASP A 149 9.96 6.32 6.85
C ASP A 149 9.49 6.88 5.51
N LEU A 150 8.35 7.53 5.53
CA LEU A 150 7.77 8.12 4.33
C LEU A 150 8.76 9.10 3.70
N PHE A 151 8.95 8.98 2.40
CA PHE A 151 9.88 9.78 1.61
C PHE A 151 11.35 9.58 1.97
N TYR A 152 11.69 8.42 2.56
CA TYR A 152 13.07 8.15 2.93
C TYR A 152 14.02 8.19 1.72
N ASN A 153 13.51 7.85 0.55
CA ASN A 153 14.29 7.81 -0.68
C ASN A 153 14.03 9.01 -1.60
N THR A 154 13.36 10.02 -1.08
CA THR A 154 13.10 11.26 -1.82
C THR A 154 13.36 12.43 -0.87
N PRO A 155 14.62 12.69 -0.51
CA PRO A 155 14.95 13.67 0.53
C PRO A 155 14.44 15.08 0.28
N ALA A 156 14.40 15.50 -0.98
CA ALA A 156 13.91 16.84 -1.29
C ALA A 156 12.45 17.00 -0.92
N ARG A 157 11.63 15.97 -1.20
CA ARG A 157 10.22 16.03 -0.85
C ARG A 157 10.02 15.98 0.66
N LYS A 158 10.78 15.13 1.35
CA LYS A 158 10.70 15.02 2.80
C LYS A 158 11.02 16.36 3.47
N LYS A 159 11.97 17.09 2.91
CA LYS A 159 12.41 18.34 3.46
C LYS A 159 11.33 19.42 3.49
N PHE A 160 10.37 19.34 2.58
CA PHE A 160 9.32 20.33 2.50
C PHE A 160 8.04 19.94 3.24
N LEU A 161 8.08 18.93 4.05
CA LEU A 161 6.93 18.54 4.88
C LEU A 161 6.98 19.20 6.31
#